data_7a125e3918cddc703835bed9e6339456
#
_entry.id   7a125e3918cddc703835bed9e6339456
#
_cell.length_a   1.000
_cell.length_b   1.000
_cell.length_c   1.000
_cell.angle_alpha   90.00
_cell.angle_beta   90.00
_cell.angle_gamma   90.00
#
_symmetry.space_group_name_H-M   'P 1'
#
loop_
_entity.id
_entity.type
_entity.pdbx_description
1 polymer ?
#
loop_
_entity_poly.entity_id
_entity_poly.type
_entity_poly.pdbx_seq_one_letter_code
_entity_poly.pdbx_strand_id
1 'polypeptide(L)'
;MKIIPYEDKYRDDMIFMVLSAKDALGRKPTINEDLLDVKKNYLDKGDMFWIALDDSDRVIGCIGYSRTKRPNEAFLHRLYVKATLKHQGIGTALLKTAESAMKENGITASLVHLGEPKEQWFESYSFYPKHGYVEYAPRYMKKSLI
;
A
#
# COMPACT_ATOMS: atom_id res chain seq x y z
N MET A 1 -9.20 3.64 15.05
CA MET A 1 -8.88 3.29 13.66
C MET A 1 -9.45 1.93 13.31
N LYS A 2 -9.99 1.79 12.12
CA LYS A 2 -10.37 0.48 11.57
C LYS A 2 -9.87 0.35 10.14
N ILE A 3 -9.53 -0.86 9.72
CA ILE A 3 -9.10 -1.17 8.35
C ILE A 3 -10.20 -2.01 7.72
N ILE A 4 -10.69 -1.58 6.57
CA ILE A 4 -11.76 -2.27 5.84
C ILE A 4 -11.34 -2.50 4.39
N PRO A 5 -11.92 -3.49 3.69
CA PRO A 5 -11.79 -3.57 2.25
C PRO A 5 -12.30 -2.28 1.61
N TYR A 6 -11.68 -1.87 0.52
CA TYR A 6 -12.03 -0.65 -0.18
C TYR A 6 -13.51 -0.63 -0.61
N GLU A 7 -14.14 0.53 -0.47
CA GLU A 7 -15.50 0.81 -0.98
C GLU A 7 -15.47 2.12 -1.75
N ASP A 8 -16.21 2.18 -2.85
CA ASP A 8 -16.19 3.34 -3.77
C ASP A 8 -16.61 4.67 -3.12
N LYS A 9 -17.42 4.63 -2.08
CA LYS A 9 -17.82 5.87 -1.38
C LYS A 9 -16.66 6.62 -0.75
N TYR A 10 -15.50 5.94 -0.56
CA TYR A 10 -14.31 6.55 0.01
C TYR A 10 -13.28 7.00 -1.04
N ARG A 11 -13.58 6.82 -2.34
CA ARG A 11 -12.61 7.09 -3.40
C ARG A 11 -12.00 8.49 -3.34
N ASP A 12 -12.85 9.51 -3.27
CA ASP A 12 -12.37 10.89 -3.33
C ASP A 12 -11.57 11.27 -2.09
N ASP A 13 -12.01 10.83 -0.92
CA ASP A 13 -11.29 11.08 0.33
C ASP A 13 -9.93 10.35 0.34
N MET A 14 -9.88 9.12 -0.19
CA MET A 14 -8.64 8.38 -0.34
C MET A 14 -7.67 9.11 -1.28
N ILE A 15 -8.15 9.56 -2.43
CA ILE A 15 -7.33 10.28 -3.40
C ILE A 15 -6.78 11.57 -2.78
N PHE A 16 -7.62 12.31 -2.08
CA PHE A 16 -7.18 13.51 -1.36
C PHE A 16 -6.06 13.21 -0.37
N MET A 17 -6.21 12.15 0.41
CA MET A 17 -5.20 11.71 1.37
C MET A 17 -3.89 11.35 0.66
N VAL A 18 -3.96 10.61 -0.45
CA VAL A 18 -2.77 10.19 -1.21
C VAL A 18 -2.02 11.40 -1.78
N LEU A 19 -2.75 12.34 -2.38
CA LEU A 19 -2.13 13.55 -2.93
C LEU A 19 -1.45 14.37 -1.84
N SER A 20 -2.10 14.52 -0.69
CA SER A 20 -1.53 15.23 0.46
C SER A 20 -0.29 14.54 1.01
N ALA A 21 -0.30 13.20 1.06
CA ALA A 21 0.85 12.42 1.53
C ALA A 21 2.05 12.57 0.58
N LYS A 22 1.81 12.55 -0.72
CA LYS A 22 2.88 12.77 -1.73
C LYS A 22 3.49 14.16 -1.59
N ASP A 23 2.64 15.17 -1.46
CA ASP A 23 3.10 16.56 -1.31
C ASP A 23 3.99 16.72 -0.08
N ALA A 24 3.60 16.12 1.03
CA ALA A 24 4.39 16.17 2.27
C ALA A 24 5.76 15.49 2.15
N LEU A 25 5.90 14.53 1.22
CA LEU A 25 7.18 13.86 0.94
C LEU A 25 8.05 14.61 -0.09
N GLY A 26 7.61 15.78 -0.54
CA GLY A 26 8.30 16.53 -1.58
C GLY A 26 8.11 15.97 -2.98
N ARG A 27 7.20 15.01 -3.15
CA ARG A 27 6.85 14.48 -4.47
C ARG A 27 5.80 15.38 -5.10
N LYS A 28 5.85 15.47 -6.44
CA LYS A 28 4.78 16.16 -7.16
C LYS A 28 3.47 15.38 -6.94
N PRO A 29 2.41 16.04 -6.44
CA PRO A 29 1.15 15.35 -6.16
C PRO A 29 0.38 15.03 -7.44
N THR A 30 0.79 13.96 -8.12
CA THR A 30 0.12 13.45 -9.33
C THR A 30 -0.81 12.32 -8.96
N ILE A 31 -1.92 12.20 -9.70
CA ILE A 31 -2.90 11.13 -9.50
C ILE A 31 -2.33 9.81 -10.02
N ASN A 32 -2.43 8.77 -9.19
CA ASN A 32 -2.21 7.40 -9.64
C ASN A 32 -3.50 6.94 -10.30
N GLU A 33 -3.48 6.71 -11.60
CA GLU A 33 -4.69 6.42 -12.39
C GLU A 33 -5.45 5.18 -11.92
N ASP A 34 -4.74 4.18 -11.41
CA ASP A 34 -5.36 2.97 -10.86
C ASP A 34 -6.28 3.27 -9.67
N LEU A 35 -6.02 4.35 -8.92
CA LEU A 35 -6.84 4.75 -7.78
C LEU A 35 -8.15 5.43 -8.18
N LEU A 36 -8.30 5.82 -9.45
CA LEU A 36 -9.55 6.36 -9.95
C LEU A 36 -10.64 5.29 -10.05
N ASP A 37 -10.25 4.03 -10.19
CA ASP A 37 -11.18 2.90 -10.25
C ASP A 37 -10.54 1.68 -9.60
N VAL A 38 -10.53 1.66 -8.27
CA VAL A 38 -9.94 0.56 -7.49
C VAL A 38 -10.69 -0.75 -7.73
N LYS A 39 -12.01 -0.69 -7.88
CA LYS A 39 -12.80 -1.88 -8.14
C LYS A 39 -12.33 -2.58 -9.42
N LYS A 40 -12.23 -1.84 -10.52
CA LYS A 40 -11.78 -2.38 -11.81
C LYS A 40 -10.32 -2.83 -11.79
N ASN A 41 -9.46 -2.03 -11.20
CA ASN A 41 -8.01 -2.25 -11.28
C ASN A 41 -7.47 -3.23 -10.25
N TYR A 42 -8.23 -3.54 -9.21
CA TYR A 42 -7.84 -4.50 -8.15
C TYR A 42 -8.90 -5.56 -7.93
N LEU A 43 -10.08 -5.20 -7.45
CA LEU A 43 -11.07 -6.14 -6.96
C LEU A 43 -11.63 -7.05 -8.05
N ASP A 44 -11.92 -6.51 -9.23
CA ASP A 44 -12.46 -7.29 -10.36
C ASP A 44 -11.42 -8.25 -10.94
N LYS A 45 -10.14 -8.02 -10.67
CA LYS A 45 -9.05 -8.91 -11.08
C LYS A 45 -8.75 -10.00 -10.06
N GLY A 46 -9.49 -10.04 -8.96
CA GLY A 46 -9.21 -10.96 -7.86
C GLY A 46 -8.10 -10.49 -6.92
N ASP A 47 -7.65 -9.25 -7.09
CA ASP A 47 -6.69 -8.61 -6.22
C ASP A 47 -7.41 -7.88 -5.08
N MET A 48 -6.67 -7.35 -4.12
CA MET A 48 -7.28 -6.74 -2.93
C MET A 48 -6.77 -5.31 -2.71
N PHE A 49 -7.60 -4.54 -2.02
CA PHE A 49 -7.27 -3.16 -1.63
C PHE A 49 -8.00 -2.81 -0.33
N TRP A 50 -7.30 -2.14 0.58
CA TRP A 50 -7.84 -1.74 1.90
C TRP A 50 -7.63 -0.26 2.14
N ILE A 51 -8.51 0.29 2.98
CA ILE A 51 -8.36 1.64 3.51
C ILE A 51 -8.43 1.59 5.04
N ALA A 52 -7.71 2.50 5.68
CA ALA A 52 -7.78 2.73 7.11
C ALA A 52 -8.64 3.98 7.34
N LEU A 53 -9.55 3.90 8.28
CA LEU A 53 -10.47 4.97 8.64
C LEU A 53 -10.26 5.41 10.08
N ASP A 54 -10.35 6.72 10.32
CA ASP A 54 -10.36 7.25 11.68
C ASP A 54 -11.79 7.23 12.28
N ASP A 55 -11.93 7.71 13.50
CA ASP A 55 -13.23 7.71 14.20
C ASP A 55 -14.27 8.66 13.56
N SER A 56 -13.81 9.55 12.69
CA SER A 56 -14.68 10.47 11.93
C SER A 56 -15.01 9.96 10.53
N ASP A 57 -14.72 8.67 10.26
CA ASP A 57 -14.97 8.02 8.97
C ASP A 57 -14.16 8.62 7.82
N ARG A 58 -12.99 9.21 8.12
CA ARG A 58 -12.08 9.77 7.11
C ARG A 58 -10.95 8.80 6.79
N VAL A 59 -10.54 8.78 5.53
CA VAL A 59 -9.45 7.90 5.10
C VAL A 59 -8.12 8.44 5.58
N ILE A 60 -7.38 7.61 6.33
CA ILE A 60 -6.08 7.96 6.89
C ILE A 60 -4.95 7.08 6.37
N GLY A 61 -5.25 6.10 5.55
CA GLY A 61 -4.25 5.25 4.92
C GLY A 61 -4.87 4.30 3.92
N CYS A 62 -4.03 3.70 3.08
CA CYS A 62 -4.47 2.69 2.12
C CYS A 62 -3.33 1.75 1.77
N ILE A 63 -3.67 0.58 1.25
CA ILE A 63 -2.72 -0.40 0.69
C ILE A 63 -3.48 -1.35 -0.21
N GLY A 64 -2.81 -1.80 -1.28
CA GLY A 64 -3.34 -2.84 -2.14
C GLY A 64 -2.27 -3.86 -2.50
N TYR A 65 -2.68 -4.97 -3.11
CA TYR A 65 -1.75 -5.87 -3.77
C TYR A 65 -2.32 -6.34 -5.09
N SER A 66 -1.43 -6.70 -6.01
CA SER A 66 -1.81 -7.35 -7.26
C SER A 66 -0.93 -8.58 -7.49
N ARG A 67 -1.56 -9.68 -7.93
CA ARG A 67 -0.84 -10.91 -8.23
C ARG A 67 0.02 -10.72 -9.48
N THR A 68 1.16 -11.40 -9.51
CA THR A 68 2.01 -11.49 -10.69
C THR A 68 1.56 -12.67 -11.57
N LYS A 69 2.30 -12.95 -12.64
CA LYS A 69 2.06 -14.14 -13.45
C LYS A 69 2.38 -15.44 -12.69
N ARG A 70 3.18 -15.36 -11.62
CA ARG A 70 3.47 -16.48 -10.75
C ARG A 70 2.36 -16.59 -9.71
N PRO A 71 1.73 -17.77 -9.52
CA PRO A 71 0.51 -17.89 -8.71
C PRO A 71 0.72 -17.62 -7.23
N ASN A 72 1.96 -17.70 -6.74
CA ASN A 72 2.27 -17.56 -5.32
C ASN A 72 2.96 -16.25 -4.97
N GLU A 73 2.99 -15.28 -5.88
CA GLU A 73 3.64 -13.98 -5.68
C GLU A 73 2.65 -12.84 -5.91
N ALA A 74 2.81 -11.76 -5.13
CA ALA A 74 2.05 -10.53 -5.34
C ALA A 74 2.90 -9.32 -4.99
N PHE A 75 2.65 -8.21 -5.68
CA PHE A 75 3.24 -6.92 -5.38
C PHE A 75 2.31 -6.10 -4.50
N LEU A 76 2.87 -5.52 -3.44
CA LEU A 76 2.20 -4.47 -2.68
C LEU A 76 2.21 -3.17 -3.47
N HIS A 77 1.10 -2.45 -3.41
CA HIS A 77 0.94 -1.18 -4.10
C HIS A 77 0.30 -0.14 -3.20
N ARG A 78 0.65 1.12 -3.44
CA ARG A 78 -0.07 2.28 -2.92
C ARG A 78 -0.21 2.28 -1.39
N LEU A 79 0.86 1.91 -0.69
CA LEU A 79 0.89 2.10 0.76
C LEU A 79 1.11 3.58 1.05
N TYR A 80 0.07 4.24 1.51
CA TYR A 80 0.12 5.64 1.92
C TYR A 80 -0.51 5.81 3.29
N VAL A 81 0.02 6.73 4.06
CA VAL A 81 -0.51 7.12 5.37
C VAL A 81 -0.62 8.63 5.42
N LYS A 82 -1.71 9.13 5.99
CA LYS A 82 -1.94 10.56 6.15
C LYS A 82 -0.72 11.22 6.81
N ALA A 83 -0.21 12.30 6.19
CA ALA A 83 1.06 12.92 6.59
C ALA A 83 1.12 13.32 8.07
N THR A 84 0.02 13.80 8.62
CA THR A 84 -0.07 14.24 10.03
C THR A 84 -0.14 13.08 11.02
N LEU A 85 -0.31 11.85 10.54
CA LEU A 85 -0.46 10.65 11.38
C LEU A 85 0.67 9.65 11.20
N LYS A 86 1.82 10.09 10.70
CA LYS A 86 3.00 9.24 10.54
C LYS A 86 3.52 8.76 11.89
N HIS A 87 4.18 7.60 11.87
CA HIS A 87 4.82 6.98 13.04
C HIS A 87 3.85 6.57 14.15
N GLN A 88 2.58 6.34 13.83
CA GLN A 88 1.56 5.88 14.77
C GLN A 88 1.12 4.43 14.53
N GLY A 89 1.86 3.69 13.71
CA GLY A 89 1.60 2.27 13.45
C GLY A 89 0.54 1.99 12.38
N ILE A 90 0.01 3.01 11.70
CA ILE A 90 -1.02 2.83 10.66
C ILE A 90 -0.45 2.04 9.47
N GLY A 91 0.73 2.41 8.99
CA GLY A 91 1.39 1.70 7.90
C GLY A 91 1.68 0.24 8.23
N THR A 92 2.13 -0.02 9.45
CA THR A 92 2.38 -1.38 9.93
C THR A 92 1.08 -2.20 9.99
N ALA A 93 -0.01 -1.60 10.47
CA ALA A 93 -1.31 -2.28 10.53
C ALA A 93 -1.83 -2.61 9.12
N LEU A 94 -1.70 -1.68 8.17
CA LEU A 94 -2.08 -1.91 6.77
C LEU A 94 -1.23 -3.02 6.15
N LEU A 95 0.08 -2.99 6.35
CA LEU A 95 0.97 -4.02 5.83
C LEU A 95 0.61 -5.40 6.37
N LYS A 96 0.38 -5.52 7.67
CA LYS A 96 -0.01 -6.79 8.29
C LYS A 96 -1.35 -7.31 7.76
N THR A 97 -2.30 -6.41 7.52
CA THR A 97 -3.59 -6.77 6.93
C THR A 97 -3.40 -7.37 5.54
N ALA A 98 -2.59 -6.71 4.70
CA ALA A 98 -2.32 -7.19 3.35
C ALA A 98 -1.56 -8.53 3.38
N GLU A 99 -0.54 -8.67 4.23
CA GLU A 99 0.22 -9.91 4.35
C GLU A 99 -0.64 -11.09 4.83
N SER A 100 -1.54 -10.84 5.78
CA SER A 100 -2.46 -11.88 6.26
C SER A 100 -3.40 -12.34 5.16
N ALA A 101 -3.94 -11.41 4.38
CA ALA A 101 -4.82 -11.74 3.25
C ALA A 101 -4.06 -12.50 2.16
N MET A 102 -2.82 -12.12 1.89
CA MET A 102 -1.96 -12.84 0.95
C MET A 102 -1.79 -14.29 1.37
N LYS A 103 -1.46 -14.54 2.64
CA LYS A 103 -1.30 -15.89 3.18
C LYS A 103 -2.57 -16.71 3.03
N GLU A 104 -3.71 -16.12 3.34
CA GLU A 104 -5.02 -16.79 3.20
C GLU A 104 -5.33 -17.16 1.76
N ASN A 105 -4.78 -16.42 0.80
CA ASN A 105 -4.99 -16.65 -0.63
C ASN A 105 -3.85 -17.42 -1.30
N GLY A 106 -3.00 -18.08 -0.52
CA GLY A 106 -1.93 -18.94 -1.04
C GLY A 106 -0.72 -18.19 -1.58
N ILE A 107 -0.59 -16.92 -1.30
CA ILE A 107 0.57 -16.11 -1.71
C ILE A 107 1.67 -16.32 -0.68
N THR A 108 2.83 -16.77 -1.12
CA THR A 108 3.96 -17.09 -0.25
C THR A 108 5.11 -16.07 -0.33
N ALA A 109 5.07 -15.17 -1.31
CA ALA A 109 6.07 -14.12 -1.47
C ALA A 109 5.40 -12.78 -1.70
N SER A 110 5.70 -11.81 -0.82
CA SER A 110 5.27 -10.44 -0.94
C SER A 110 6.40 -9.60 -1.51
N LEU A 111 6.13 -8.87 -2.58
CA LEU A 111 7.11 -8.08 -3.31
C LEU A 111 6.76 -6.60 -3.25
N VAL A 112 7.79 -5.75 -3.29
CA VAL A 112 7.60 -4.30 -3.43
C VAL A 112 8.56 -3.76 -4.48
N HIS A 113 8.10 -2.76 -5.23
CA HIS A 113 8.91 -1.99 -6.17
C HIS A 113 8.96 -0.55 -5.71
N LEU A 114 10.14 -0.08 -5.33
CA LEU A 114 10.33 1.25 -4.77
C LEU A 114 10.62 2.27 -5.86
N GLY A 115 10.19 3.51 -5.65
CA GLY A 115 10.32 4.56 -6.65
C GLY A 115 11.66 5.28 -6.65
N GLU A 116 11.81 6.20 -7.59
CA GLU A 116 12.96 7.09 -7.77
C GLU A 116 12.51 8.55 -7.74
N PRO A 117 13.36 9.48 -7.32
CA PRO A 117 14.68 9.28 -6.72
C PRO A 117 14.58 8.76 -5.29
N LYS A 118 15.61 8.06 -4.83
CA LYS A 118 15.61 7.41 -3.51
C LYS A 118 15.35 8.42 -2.38
N GLU A 119 15.82 9.64 -2.52
CA GLU A 119 15.64 10.70 -1.51
C GLU A 119 14.16 11.02 -1.25
N GLN A 120 13.29 10.86 -2.25
CA GLN A 120 11.85 11.06 -2.11
C GLN A 120 11.11 9.80 -1.66
N TRP A 121 11.82 8.67 -1.59
CA TRP A 121 11.27 7.37 -1.19
C TRP A 121 11.96 6.81 0.04
N PHE A 122 12.69 7.67 0.78
CA PHE A 122 13.50 7.25 1.93
C PHE A 122 12.67 6.51 3.00
N GLU A 123 11.42 6.91 3.21
CA GLU A 123 10.55 6.23 4.17
C GLU A 123 10.31 4.78 3.78
N SER A 124 10.05 4.51 2.50
CA SER A 124 9.85 3.15 1.99
C SER A 124 11.12 2.31 2.12
N TYR A 125 12.27 2.88 1.78
CA TYR A 125 13.56 2.18 1.89
C TYR A 125 13.92 1.86 3.35
N SER A 126 13.35 2.58 4.31
CA SER A 126 13.53 2.32 5.75
C SER A 126 12.44 1.39 6.29
N PHE A 127 11.20 1.58 5.86
CA PHE A 127 10.03 0.89 6.38
C PHE A 127 10.03 -0.61 6.08
N TYR A 128 10.22 -0.96 4.80
CA TYR A 128 10.11 -2.37 4.39
C TYR A 128 11.19 -3.27 5.00
N PRO A 129 12.48 -2.88 5.07
CA PRO A 129 13.47 -3.69 5.76
C PRO A 129 13.15 -3.97 7.22
N LYS A 130 12.54 -3.02 7.92
CA LYS A 130 12.11 -3.22 9.32
C LYS A 130 11.05 -4.31 9.46
N HIS A 131 10.33 -4.60 8.38
CA HIS A 131 9.26 -5.60 8.35
C HIS A 131 9.66 -6.90 7.65
N GLY A 132 10.96 -7.11 7.46
CA GLY A 132 11.47 -8.37 6.94
C GLY A 132 11.66 -8.42 5.43
N TYR A 133 11.52 -7.31 4.74
CA TYR A 133 11.76 -7.23 3.30
C TYR A 133 13.24 -7.07 3.01
N VAL A 134 13.74 -7.80 2.02
CA VAL A 134 15.15 -7.81 1.63
C VAL A 134 15.27 -7.45 0.15
N GLU A 135 16.18 -6.53 -0.17
CA GLU A 135 16.44 -6.14 -1.56
C GLU A 135 17.06 -7.31 -2.33
N TYR A 136 16.49 -7.64 -3.49
CA TYR A 136 17.00 -8.70 -4.37
C TYR A 136 17.40 -8.18 -5.75
N ALA A 137 17.00 -6.96 -6.08
CA ALA A 137 17.39 -6.25 -7.29
C ALA A 137 17.25 -4.75 -7.01
N PRO A 138 17.91 -3.87 -7.76
CA PRO A 138 17.77 -2.42 -7.53
C PRO A 138 16.30 -2.00 -7.49
N ARG A 139 15.88 -1.40 -6.38
CA ARG A 139 14.51 -0.92 -6.12
C ARG A 139 13.46 -2.02 -5.92
N TYR A 140 13.86 -3.30 -5.83
CA TYR A 140 12.94 -4.40 -5.58
C TYR A 140 13.28 -5.09 -4.27
N MET A 141 12.28 -5.30 -3.44
CA MET A 141 12.42 -6.04 -2.19
C MET A 141 11.36 -7.13 -2.11
N LYS A 142 11.66 -8.18 -1.35
CA LYS A 142 10.72 -9.28 -1.14
C LYS A 142 10.79 -9.81 0.28
N LYS A 143 9.70 -10.45 0.69
CA LYS A 143 9.59 -11.14 1.96
C LYS A 143 8.88 -12.46 1.75
N SER A 144 9.44 -13.54 2.31
CA SER A 144 8.76 -14.83 2.38
C SER A 144 7.66 -14.76 3.42
N LEU A 145 6.47 -15.24 3.07
CA LEU A 145 5.31 -15.30 3.97
C LEU A 145 5.08 -16.70 4.54
N ILE A 146 6.03 -17.60 4.29
CA ILE A 146 5.97 -18.97 4.82
C ILE A 146 6.48 -18.99 6.26
#